data_b0fe0722942f7aa57fa3c53e06f03630
#
_entry.id   b0fe0722942f7aa57fa3c53e06f03630
#
_cell.length_a   1.000
_cell.length_b   1.000
_cell.length_c   1.000
_cell.angle_alpha   90.00
_cell.angle_beta   90.00
_cell.angle_gamma   90.00
#
_symmetry.space_group_name_H-M   'P 1'
#
loop_
_entity.id
_entity.type
_entity.pdbx_description
1 polymer ?
#
loop_
_entity_poly.entity_id
_entity_poly.type
_entity_poly.pdbx_seq_one_letter_code
_entity_poly.pdbx_strand_id
1 'polypeptide(L)'
;SLYGPDPMAAVRELLQNANDAVRLKYHTASDEWDEHVAKLPIKVDYYQEDERFYLVVSDFGVGMSARVMTDYLISIASNYWESQFFTDFPNATARGFSHAGKFGIGFLSVFMLGDEIEVTSNRVAGDRTVLKLHGVGRRGELRGAPFSAKSGTSVKIRLRDSVVARLGFIERLVRSYAPMLSTSIKTTVFGKEYL
;
A
#
# COMPACT_ATOMS: atom_id res chain seq x y z
N SER A 1 21.57 15.88 -5.61
CA SER A 1 20.78 15.98 -4.38
C SER A 1 21.13 14.78 -3.50
N LEU A 2 21.75 15.01 -2.34
CA LEU A 2 22.08 13.98 -1.32
C LEU A 2 20.80 13.43 -0.62
N TYR A 3 19.64 14.01 -0.90
CA TYR A 3 18.34 13.66 -0.33
C TYR A 3 17.37 13.29 -1.46
N GLY A 4 17.51 12.06 -1.97
CA GLY A 4 16.44 11.45 -2.76
C GLY A 4 15.17 11.28 -1.92
N PRO A 5 14.00 11.02 -2.54
CA PRO A 5 12.75 10.81 -1.83
C PRO A 5 12.93 9.76 -0.73
N ASP A 6 12.34 10.03 0.44
CA ASP A 6 12.51 9.19 1.62
C ASP A 6 11.66 7.91 1.51
N PRO A 7 12.27 6.72 1.41
CA PRO A 7 11.53 5.47 1.34
C PRO A 7 10.70 5.19 2.60
N MET A 8 11.07 5.78 3.74
CA MET A 8 10.30 5.65 4.98
C MET A 8 8.94 6.33 4.87
N ALA A 9 8.84 7.43 4.11
CA ALA A 9 7.57 8.09 3.84
C ALA A 9 6.62 7.18 3.06
N ALA A 10 7.13 6.38 2.12
CA ALA A 10 6.33 5.42 1.36
C ALA A 10 5.81 4.28 2.24
N VAL A 11 6.62 3.76 3.15
CA VAL A 11 6.17 2.74 4.12
C VAL A 11 5.09 3.30 5.02
N ARG A 12 5.26 4.53 5.53
CA ARG A 12 4.25 5.20 6.34
C ARG A 12 2.92 5.36 5.59
N GLU A 13 2.97 5.75 4.32
CA GLU A 13 1.77 5.92 3.49
C GLU A 13 1.04 4.59 3.29
N LEU A 14 1.76 3.49 3.05
CA LEU A 14 1.16 2.16 2.96
C LEU A 14 0.45 1.77 4.26
N LEU A 15 1.06 2.01 5.41
CA LEU A 15 0.47 1.71 6.71
C LEU A 15 -0.76 2.59 6.98
N GLN A 16 -0.72 3.87 6.60
CA GLN A 16 -1.84 4.78 6.75
C GLN A 16 -3.02 4.36 5.87
N ASN A 17 -2.77 4.01 4.61
CA ASN A 17 -3.80 3.54 3.68
C ASN A 17 -4.45 2.24 4.17
N ALA A 18 -3.64 1.31 4.69
CA ALA A 18 -4.12 0.07 5.31
C ALA A 18 -5.01 0.35 6.53
N ASN A 19 -4.58 1.24 7.42
CA ASN A 19 -5.34 1.66 8.60
C ASN A 19 -6.68 2.31 8.22
N ASP A 20 -6.68 3.20 7.23
CA ASP A 20 -7.88 3.88 6.78
C ASP A 20 -8.88 2.91 6.14
N ALA A 21 -8.40 1.92 5.37
CA ALA A 21 -9.24 0.87 4.80
C ALA A 21 -9.90 0.00 5.89
N VAL A 22 -9.16 -0.35 6.94
CA VAL A 22 -9.68 -1.11 8.10
C VAL A 22 -10.69 -0.28 8.89
N ARG A 23 -10.39 0.99 9.16
CA ARG A 23 -11.32 1.90 9.84
C ARG A 23 -12.62 2.05 9.08
N LEU A 24 -12.54 2.24 7.75
CA LEU A 24 -13.71 2.34 6.91
C LEU A 24 -14.56 1.06 7.01
N LYS A 25 -13.93 -0.11 6.96
CA LYS A 25 -14.64 -1.38 7.13
C LYS A 25 -15.31 -1.50 8.49
N TYR A 26 -14.62 -1.15 9.57
CA TYR A 26 -15.18 -1.19 10.91
C TYR A 26 -16.45 -0.33 11.04
N HIS A 27 -16.45 0.87 10.43
CA HIS A 27 -17.59 1.76 10.43
C HIS A 27 -18.73 1.37 9.48
N THR A 28 -18.45 0.49 8.52
CA THR A 28 -19.41 0.06 7.49
C THR A 28 -19.76 -1.43 7.59
N ALA A 29 -19.24 -2.12 8.62
CA ALA A 29 -19.52 -3.53 8.87
C ALA A 29 -21.04 -3.76 9.01
N SER A 30 -21.56 -4.71 8.25
CA SER A 30 -22.99 -5.05 8.20
C SER A 30 -23.33 -6.27 9.05
N ASP A 31 -22.32 -7.05 9.48
CA ASP A 31 -22.48 -8.26 10.25
C ASP A 31 -21.28 -8.52 11.17
N GLU A 32 -21.42 -9.49 12.10
CA GLU A 32 -20.39 -9.85 13.07
C GLU A 32 -19.10 -10.36 12.42
N TRP A 33 -19.22 -11.02 11.25
CA TRP A 33 -18.05 -11.51 10.53
C TRP A 33 -17.18 -10.38 10.01
N ASP A 34 -17.79 -9.38 9.38
CA ASP A 34 -17.09 -8.21 8.88
C ASP A 34 -16.46 -7.41 10.02
N GLU A 35 -17.16 -7.28 11.15
CA GLU A 35 -16.62 -6.65 12.35
C GLU A 35 -15.40 -7.42 12.90
N HIS A 36 -15.48 -8.76 12.95
CA HIS A 36 -14.37 -9.60 13.37
C HIS A 36 -13.16 -9.44 12.44
N VAL A 37 -13.37 -9.48 11.14
CA VAL A 37 -12.30 -9.32 10.14
C VAL A 37 -11.65 -7.94 10.22
N ALA A 38 -12.44 -6.89 10.50
CA ALA A 38 -11.92 -5.54 10.68
C ALA A 38 -11.03 -5.37 11.93
N LYS A 39 -11.10 -6.29 12.89
CA LYS A 39 -10.22 -6.31 14.09
C LYS A 39 -8.89 -7.04 13.86
N LEU A 40 -8.72 -7.69 12.71
CA LEU A 40 -7.45 -8.35 12.40
C LEU A 40 -6.33 -7.34 12.20
N PRO A 41 -5.09 -7.67 12.62
CA PRO A 41 -3.98 -6.74 12.51
C PRO A 41 -3.58 -6.50 11.04
N ILE A 42 -3.08 -5.32 10.76
CA ILE A 42 -2.31 -5.05 9.55
C ILE A 42 -1.05 -5.93 9.62
N LYS A 43 -0.73 -6.61 8.54
CA LYS A 43 0.47 -7.45 8.44
C LYS A 43 1.53 -6.74 7.62
N VAL A 44 2.74 -6.76 8.12
CA VAL A 44 3.93 -6.28 7.41
C VAL A 44 4.93 -7.44 7.36
N ASP A 45 5.17 -7.96 6.17
CA ASP A 45 6.12 -9.04 5.96
C ASP A 45 7.31 -8.52 5.15
N TYR A 46 8.51 -8.74 5.68
CA TYR A 46 9.78 -8.42 5.03
C TYR A 46 10.61 -9.69 4.91
N TYR A 47 10.94 -10.06 3.68
CA TYR A 47 11.65 -11.31 3.43
C TYR A 47 12.51 -11.24 2.16
N GLN A 48 13.36 -12.25 2.00
CA GLN A 48 14.18 -12.45 0.81
C GLN A 48 13.75 -13.75 0.11
N GLU A 49 13.64 -13.68 -1.20
CA GLU A 49 13.35 -14.80 -2.10
C GLU A 49 14.17 -14.60 -3.38
N ASP A 50 14.89 -15.63 -3.84
CA ASP A 50 15.74 -15.58 -5.04
C ASP A 50 16.66 -14.34 -5.08
N GLU A 51 17.38 -14.09 -3.99
CA GLU A 51 18.28 -12.93 -3.80
C GLU A 51 17.58 -11.55 -3.90
N ARG A 52 16.27 -11.50 -3.92
CA ARG A 52 15.46 -10.28 -3.97
C ARG A 52 14.76 -10.03 -2.65
N PHE A 53 14.71 -8.78 -2.25
CA PHE A 53 14.01 -8.38 -1.04
C PHE A 53 12.59 -7.91 -1.37
N TYR A 54 11.65 -8.33 -0.54
CA TYR A 54 10.24 -8.00 -0.67
C TYR A 54 9.71 -7.37 0.62
N LEU A 55 8.90 -6.34 0.43
CA LEU A 55 8.04 -5.78 1.48
C LEU A 55 6.60 -6.04 1.09
N VAL A 56 5.83 -6.63 1.99
CA VAL A 56 4.39 -6.85 1.81
C VAL A 56 3.65 -6.17 2.95
N VAL A 57 2.70 -5.30 2.60
CA VAL A 57 1.77 -4.72 3.56
C VAL A 57 0.37 -5.21 3.22
N SER A 58 -0.29 -5.85 4.18
CA SER A 58 -1.62 -6.43 3.99
C SER A 58 -2.58 -5.95 5.07
N ASP A 59 -3.76 -5.53 4.66
CA ASP A 59 -4.87 -5.17 5.53
C ASP A 59 -6.07 -6.09 5.31
N PHE A 60 -7.01 -6.02 6.23
CA PHE A 60 -8.31 -6.69 6.18
C PHE A 60 -9.46 -5.67 6.11
N GLY A 61 -9.23 -4.54 5.45
CA GLY A 61 -10.18 -3.47 5.26
C GLY A 61 -11.25 -3.77 4.20
N VAL A 62 -11.84 -2.72 3.66
CA VAL A 62 -12.94 -2.81 2.67
C VAL A 62 -12.51 -3.39 1.32
N GLY A 63 -11.22 -3.37 1.00
CA GLY A 63 -10.69 -3.75 -0.30
C GLY A 63 -11.10 -2.80 -1.42
N MET A 64 -10.65 -3.11 -2.64
CA MET A 64 -10.90 -2.32 -3.85
C MET A 64 -11.53 -3.21 -4.92
N SER A 65 -12.49 -2.66 -5.68
CA SER A 65 -12.96 -3.31 -6.90
C SER A 65 -11.95 -3.16 -8.05
N ALA A 66 -12.07 -3.99 -9.08
CA ALA A 66 -11.26 -3.88 -10.29
C ALA A 66 -11.33 -2.48 -10.90
N ARG A 67 -12.53 -1.87 -10.91
CA ARG A 67 -12.73 -0.51 -11.39
C ARG A 67 -11.94 0.51 -10.57
N VAL A 68 -11.99 0.43 -9.23
CA VAL A 68 -11.23 1.34 -8.36
C VAL A 68 -9.74 1.17 -8.60
N MET A 69 -9.24 -0.07 -8.73
CA MET A 69 -7.83 -0.33 -9.02
C MET A 69 -7.43 0.26 -10.37
N THR A 70 -8.28 0.15 -11.40
CA THR A 70 -8.02 0.72 -12.74
C THR A 70 -8.05 2.24 -12.70
N ASP A 71 -9.13 2.82 -12.16
CA ASP A 71 -9.35 4.27 -12.24
C ASP A 71 -8.37 5.06 -11.37
N TYR A 72 -7.95 4.50 -10.21
CA TYR A 72 -7.10 5.22 -9.28
C TYR A 72 -5.63 4.77 -9.31
N LEU A 73 -5.34 3.47 -9.44
CA LEU A 73 -3.95 3.01 -9.40
C LEU A 73 -3.28 3.03 -10.78
N ILE A 74 -3.97 2.55 -11.83
CA ILE A 74 -3.39 2.53 -13.19
C ILE A 74 -3.43 3.94 -13.79
N SER A 75 -4.56 4.63 -13.71
CA SER A 75 -4.72 5.97 -14.29
C SER A 75 -3.75 6.97 -13.66
N ILE A 76 -3.61 6.94 -12.35
CA ILE A 76 -2.63 7.77 -11.64
C ILE A 76 -1.20 7.38 -12.01
N ALA A 77 -0.88 6.09 -12.04
CA ALA A 77 0.45 5.62 -12.41
C ALA A 77 0.82 5.92 -13.88
N SER A 78 -0.16 5.99 -14.80
CA SER A 78 0.08 6.25 -16.22
C SER A 78 0.00 7.72 -16.61
N ASN A 79 -0.90 8.48 -16.01
CA ASN A 79 -1.22 9.85 -16.44
C ASN A 79 -0.62 10.93 -15.53
N TYR A 80 -0.33 10.60 -14.27
CA TYR A 80 0.05 11.60 -13.28
C TYR A 80 1.40 12.26 -13.57
N TRP A 81 2.38 11.48 -14.05
CA TRP A 81 3.71 12.01 -14.38
C TRP A 81 3.78 12.60 -15.79
N GLU A 82 2.85 12.26 -16.67
CA GLU A 82 2.70 12.86 -17.98
C GLU A 82 1.80 14.11 -17.94
N SER A 83 0.98 14.25 -16.90
CA SER A 83 0.11 15.40 -16.76
C SER A 83 0.85 16.57 -16.13
N GLN A 84 0.56 17.77 -16.60
CA GLN A 84 1.02 19.07 -16.11
C GLN A 84 0.66 19.34 -14.63
N PHE A 85 0.33 18.32 -13.84
CA PHE A 85 -0.14 18.53 -12.46
C PHE A 85 0.84 19.39 -11.63
N PHE A 86 2.15 19.11 -11.72
CA PHE A 86 3.15 19.93 -11.03
C PHE A 86 3.32 21.31 -11.67
N THR A 87 2.95 21.48 -12.93
CA THR A 87 2.92 22.76 -13.62
C THR A 87 1.68 23.54 -13.24
N ASP A 88 0.54 22.86 -13.13
CA ASP A 88 -0.76 23.46 -12.81
C ASP A 88 -0.90 23.77 -11.30
N PHE A 89 -0.20 22.98 -10.45
CA PHE A 89 -0.23 23.15 -9.00
C PHE A 89 1.16 23.22 -8.37
N PRO A 90 2.00 24.20 -8.71
CA PRO A 90 3.37 24.32 -8.21
C PRO A 90 3.45 24.49 -6.68
N ASN A 91 2.37 24.94 -6.05
CA ASN A 91 2.26 25.10 -4.60
C ASN A 91 1.51 23.96 -3.89
N ALA A 92 1.14 22.90 -4.60
CA ALA A 92 0.40 21.77 -4.00
C ALA A 92 1.21 21.09 -2.91
N THR A 93 2.52 20.92 -3.11
CA THR A 93 3.47 20.41 -2.11
C THR A 93 3.69 21.36 -0.93
N ALA A 94 3.64 22.67 -1.16
CA ALA A 94 3.84 23.69 -0.11
C ALA A 94 2.58 23.88 0.77
N ARG A 95 1.40 23.53 0.28
CA ARG A 95 0.11 23.68 0.98
C ARG A 95 -0.35 22.41 1.71
N GLY A 96 0.55 21.48 1.99
CA GLY A 96 0.21 20.25 2.71
C GLY A 96 -0.90 19.49 1.98
N PHE A 97 -0.57 18.81 0.93
CA PHE A 97 -1.43 18.04 0.04
C PHE A 97 -2.15 16.88 0.77
N SER A 98 -2.83 17.21 1.87
CA SER A 98 -3.54 16.24 2.71
C SER A 98 -4.80 15.68 2.06
N HIS A 99 -5.35 16.37 1.04
CA HIS A 99 -6.51 15.91 0.30
C HIS A 99 -6.19 14.90 -0.80
N ALA A 100 -4.97 14.90 -1.29
CA ALA A 100 -4.54 13.95 -2.31
C ALA A 100 -4.20 12.56 -1.73
N GLY A 101 -3.71 12.48 -0.50
CA GLY A 101 -3.48 11.22 0.19
C GLY A 101 -4.75 10.38 0.36
N LYS A 102 -5.92 11.01 0.43
CA LYS A 102 -7.20 10.30 0.49
C LYS A 102 -7.63 9.64 -0.82
N PHE A 103 -6.99 9.95 -1.95
CA PHE A 103 -7.46 9.52 -3.28
C PHE A 103 -6.38 8.93 -4.19
N GLY A 104 -5.38 8.25 -3.64
CA GLY A 104 -4.46 7.42 -4.41
C GLY A 104 -3.13 8.06 -4.81
N ILE A 105 -2.93 9.37 -4.66
CA ILE A 105 -1.62 9.98 -4.96
C ILE A 105 -0.55 9.49 -3.97
N GLY A 106 -0.92 9.29 -2.71
CA GLY A 106 -0.06 8.70 -1.71
C GLY A 106 0.41 7.30 -2.10
N PHE A 107 -0.44 6.51 -2.78
CA PHE A 107 -0.05 5.19 -3.27
C PHE A 107 1.14 5.24 -4.24
N LEU A 108 1.30 6.29 -5.05
CA LEU A 108 2.44 6.41 -5.96
C LEU A 108 3.79 6.43 -5.25
N SER A 109 3.81 6.78 -3.96
CA SER A 109 5.02 6.72 -3.16
C SER A 109 5.65 5.32 -3.11
N VAL A 110 4.87 4.24 -3.36
CA VAL A 110 5.39 2.87 -3.42
C VAL A 110 6.48 2.70 -4.48
N PHE A 111 6.44 3.49 -5.56
CA PHE A 111 7.48 3.50 -6.59
C PHE A 111 8.81 4.09 -6.09
N MET A 112 8.84 4.73 -4.94
CA MET A 112 10.10 5.07 -4.25
C MET A 112 10.79 3.82 -3.69
N LEU A 113 10.03 2.76 -3.39
CA LEU A 113 10.52 1.51 -2.82
C LEU A 113 11.00 0.54 -3.90
N GLY A 114 10.27 0.44 -5.01
CA GLY A 114 10.57 -0.52 -6.07
C GLY A 114 9.78 -0.24 -7.34
N ASP A 115 10.10 -0.95 -8.42
CA ASP A 115 9.43 -0.80 -9.71
C ASP A 115 8.44 -1.94 -10.01
N GLU A 116 8.58 -3.07 -9.33
CA GLU A 116 7.65 -4.20 -9.45
C GLU A 116 6.75 -4.25 -8.22
N ILE A 117 5.48 -3.96 -8.46
CA ILE A 117 4.47 -3.86 -7.42
C ILE A 117 3.30 -4.74 -7.80
N GLU A 118 2.88 -5.61 -6.89
CA GLU A 118 1.67 -6.41 -7.04
C GLU A 118 0.66 -6.00 -5.97
N VAL A 119 -0.50 -5.54 -6.40
CA VAL A 119 -1.62 -5.22 -5.52
C VAL A 119 -2.68 -6.28 -5.69
N THR A 120 -2.95 -7.04 -4.64
CA THR A 120 -4.07 -7.98 -4.59
C THR A 120 -5.15 -7.37 -3.71
N SER A 121 -6.35 -7.23 -4.21
CA SER A 121 -7.46 -6.69 -3.43
C SER A 121 -8.72 -7.52 -3.59
N ASN A 122 -9.45 -7.65 -2.48
CA ASN A 122 -10.71 -8.37 -2.38
C ASN A 122 -11.70 -7.49 -1.65
N ARG A 123 -12.74 -7.04 -2.37
CA ARG A 123 -13.81 -6.25 -1.77
C ARG A 123 -14.76 -7.14 -0.99
N VAL A 124 -15.39 -6.60 0.04
CA VAL A 124 -16.52 -7.27 0.73
C VAL A 124 -17.56 -7.69 -0.31
N ALA A 125 -17.94 -8.96 -0.32
CA ALA A 125 -18.89 -9.56 -1.27
C ALA A 125 -18.54 -9.32 -2.76
N GLY A 126 -17.27 -9.13 -3.07
CA GLY A 126 -16.81 -8.83 -4.42
C GLY A 126 -15.75 -9.80 -4.93
N ASP A 127 -15.33 -9.57 -6.18
CA ASP A 127 -14.28 -10.34 -6.81
C ASP A 127 -12.92 -9.98 -6.25
N ARG A 128 -12.03 -10.95 -6.24
CA ARG A 128 -10.62 -10.75 -5.95
C ARG A 128 -9.87 -10.41 -7.24
N THR A 129 -9.11 -9.33 -7.20
CA THR A 129 -8.38 -8.79 -8.34
C THR A 129 -6.91 -8.62 -8.00
N VAL A 130 -6.04 -8.89 -8.97
CA VAL A 130 -4.60 -8.66 -8.88
C VAL A 130 -4.20 -7.67 -9.94
N LEU A 131 -3.51 -6.60 -9.55
CA LEU A 131 -2.89 -5.62 -10.41
C LEU A 131 -1.38 -5.71 -10.27
N LYS A 132 -0.68 -5.91 -11.39
CA LYS A 132 0.78 -5.82 -11.47
C LYS A 132 1.20 -4.53 -12.15
N LEU A 133 2.13 -3.82 -11.53
CA LEU A 133 2.72 -2.57 -12.02
C LEU A 133 4.23 -2.77 -12.20
N HIS A 134 4.77 -2.30 -13.33
CA HIS A 134 6.18 -2.45 -13.71
C HIS A 134 6.91 -1.10 -13.82
N GLY A 135 6.58 -0.15 -12.97
CA GLY A 135 7.13 1.19 -12.93
C GLY A 135 6.11 2.27 -13.30
N VAL A 136 6.49 3.50 -13.02
CA VAL A 136 5.66 4.68 -13.34
C VAL A 136 5.58 4.87 -14.85
N GLY A 137 4.39 5.19 -15.37
CA GLY A 137 4.17 5.41 -16.80
C GLY A 137 4.17 4.15 -17.67
N ARG A 138 4.28 2.96 -17.07
CA ARG A 138 4.19 1.68 -17.79
C ARG A 138 2.79 1.08 -17.65
N ARG A 139 2.41 0.25 -18.62
CA ARG A 139 1.13 -0.47 -18.55
C ARG A 139 1.12 -1.44 -17.38
N GLY A 140 0.03 -1.40 -16.60
CA GLY A 140 -0.24 -2.41 -15.58
C GLY A 140 -1.02 -3.58 -16.17
N GLU A 141 -0.94 -4.73 -15.50
CA GLU A 141 -1.68 -5.94 -15.83
C GLU A 141 -2.73 -6.20 -14.76
N LEU A 142 -4.00 -6.21 -15.15
CA LEU A 142 -5.12 -6.51 -14.25
C LEU A 142 -5.68 -7.91 -14.56
N ARG A 143 -5.84 -8.73 -13.52
CA ARG A 143 -6.43 -10.06 -13.66
C ARG A 143 -7.31 -10.43 -12.46
N GLY A 144 -8.29 -11.29 -12.69
CA GLY A 144 -9.04 -11.94 -11.61
C GLY A 144 -8.16 -12.93 -10.85
N ALA A 145 -8.52 -13.18 -9.60
CA ALA A 145 -7.87 -14.17 -8.73
C ALA A 145 -8.94 -15.04 -8.03
N PRO A 146 -8.55 -16.23 -7.52
CA PRO A 146 -9.47 -17.07 -6.76
C PRO A 146 -10.10 -16.31 -5.59
N PHE A 147 -11.37 -16.60 -5.34
CA PHE A 147 -12.15 -15.98 -4.26
C PHE A 147 -11.45 -16.08 -2.91
N SER A 148 -11.63 -15.09 -2.08
CA SER A 148 -11.22 -15.08 -0.68
C SER A 148 -12.38 -14.59 0.18
N ALA A 149 -12.68 -15.31 1.26
CA ALA A 149 -13.74 -14.94 2.19
C ALA A 149 -13.43 -13.67 2.99
N LYS A 150 -12.15 -13.28 3.07
CA LYS A 150 -11.72 -12.08 3.80
C LYS A 150 -11.45 -10.97 2.80
N SER A 151 -12.14 -9.86 2.96
CA SER A 151 -11.81 -8.63 2.21
C SER A 151 -10.50 -8.04 2.70
N GLY A 152 -9.95 -7.13 1.92
CA GLY A 152 -8.73 -6.40 2.24
C GLY A 152 -7.84 -6.21 1.03
N THR A 153 -6.69 -5.62 1.27
CA THR A 153 -5.69 -5.36 0.24
C THR A 153 -4.31 -5.83 0.69
N SER A 154 -3.54 -6.38 -0.23
CA SER A 154 -2.14 -6.71 -0.04
C SER A 154 -1.31 -6.04 -1.12
N VAL A 155 -0.30 -5.28 -0.71
CA VAL A 155 0.66 -4.61 -1.60
C VAL A 155 2.00 -5.28 -1.41
N LYS A 156 2.47 -6.03 -2.43
CA LYS A 156 3.78 -6.67 -2.48
C LYS A 156 4.71 -5.82 -3.36
N ILE A 157 5.86 -5.46 -2.85
CA ILE A 157 6.85 -4.62 -3.52
C ILE A 157 8.18 -5.36 -3.56
N ARG A 158 8.74 -5.52 -4.77
CA ARG A 158 10.14 -5.90 -4.93
C ARG A 158 11.01 -4.66 -4.69
N LEU A 159 11.75 -4.68 -3.59
CA LEU A 159 12.58 -3.55 -3.19
C LEU A 159 13.80 -3.39 -4.09
N ARG A 160 14.20 -2.14 -4.36
CA ARG A 160 15.52 -1.85 -4.94
C ARG A 160 16.61 -2.03 -3.91
N ASP A 161 17.79 -2.48 -4.32
CA ASP A 161 18.93 -2.70 -3.42
C ASP A 161 19.31 -1.41 -2.66
N SER A 162 19.25 -0.26 -3.31
CA SER A 162 19.49 1.04 -2.69
C SER A 162 18.47 1.40 -1.59
N VAL A 163 17.27 0.87 -1.68
CA VAL A 163 16.20 1.05 -0.68
C VAL A 163 16.41 0.10 0.49
N VAL A 164 16.77 -1.15 0.21
CA VAL A 164 17.08 -2.15 1.26
C VAL A 164 18.10 -1.61 2.24
N ALA A 165 19.19 -1.04 1.74
CA ALA A 165 20.24 -0.44 2.56
C ALA A 165 19.73 0.75 3.42
N ARG A 166 18.74 1.50 2.93
CA ARG A 166 18.19 2.69 3.61
C ARG A 166 17.07 2.36 4.60
N LEU A 167 16.30 1.31 4.38
CA LEU A 167 15.21 0.90 5.28
C LEU A 167 15.73 0.42 6.64
N GLY A 168 16.94 -0.16 6.68
CA GLY A 168 17.53 -0.66 7.91
C GLY A 168 16.67 -1.73 8.58
N PHE A 169 16.34 -1.53 9.85
CA PHE A 169 15.51 -2.45 10.63
C PHE A 169 14.03 -2.12 10.46
N ILE A 170 13.36 -2.79 9.53
CA ILE A 170 11.96 -2.54 9.19
C ILE A 170 11.02 -2.66 10.40
N GLU A 171 11.30 -3.60 11.33
CA GLU A 171 10.50 -3.78 12.54
C GLU A 171 10.54 -2.54 13.46
N ARG A 172 11.67 -1.86 13.53
CA ARG A 172 11.80 -0.60 14.30
C ARG A 172 11.05 0.54 13.63
N LEU A 173 11.16 0.60 12.29
CA LEU A 173 10.45 1.59 11.48
C LEU A 173 8.95 1.45 11.66
N VAL A 174 8.40 0.24 11.49
CA VAL A 174 6.97 -0.04 11.66
C VAL A 174 6.51 0.29 13.08
N ARG A 175 7.28 -0.12 14.09
CA ARG A 175 6.97 0.18 15.50
C ARG A 175 6.92 1.69 15.79
N SER A 176 7.73 2.50 15.12
CA SER A 176 7.70 3.96 15.29
C SER A 176 6.41 4.60 14.79
N TYR A 177 5.73 3.98 13.82
CA TYR A 177 4.45 4.45 13.28
C TYR A 177 3.22 3.84 13.97
N ALA A 178 3.35 2.67 14.60
CA ALA A 178 2.24 1.97 15.24
C ALA A 178 1.41 2.84 16.20
N PRO A 179 1.98 3.71 17.05
CA PRO A 179 1.20 4.56 17.94
C PRO A 179 0.31 5.59 17.24
N MET A 180 0.55 5.86 15.95
CA MET A 180 -0.23 6.82 15.15
C MET A 180 -1.43 6.14 14.46
N LEU A 181 -1.54 4.82 14.56
CA LEU A 181 -2.57 4.03 13.91
C LEU A 181 -3.56 3.48 14.93
N SER A 182 -4.81 3.37 14.52
CA SER A 182 -5.88 2.80 15.37
C SER A 182 -5.95 1.27 15.27
N THR A 183 -5.30 0.68 14.27
CA THR A 183 -5.28 -0.76 14.02
C THR A 183 -3.94 -1.33 14.46
N SER A 184 -3.97 -2.47 15.14
CA SER A 184 -2.75 -3.18 15.53
C SER A 184 -1.95 -3.65 14.30
N ILE A 185 -0.63 -3.77 14.44
CA ILE A 185 0.25 -4.21 13.38
C ILE A 185 0.99 -5.47 13.85
N LYS A 186 1.09 -6.45 12.96
CA LYS A 186 1.93 -7.63 13.11
C LYS A 186 3.03 -7.57 12.07
N THR A 187 4.28 -7.53 12.49
CA THR A 187 5.45 -7.46 11.61
C THR A 187 6.18 -8.79 11.61
N THR A 188 6.50 -9.31 10.44
CA THR A 188 7.32 -10.51 10.25
C THR A 188 8.57 -10.14 9.44
N VAL A 189 9.74 -10.41 9.98
CA VAL A 189 11.03 -10.13 9.34
C VAL A 189 11.81 -11.43 9.26
N PHE A 190 12.07 -11.92 8.07
CA PHE A 190 12.73 -13.21 7.81
C PHE A 190 12.14 -14.37 8.62
N GLY A 191 10.80 -14.42 8.70
CA GLY A 191 10.06 -15.45 9.44
C GLY A 191 9.97 -15.22 10.95
N LYS A 192 10.63 -14.20 11.51
CA LYS A 192 10.51 -13.86 12.93
C LYS A 192 9.44 -12.79 13.13
N GLU A 193 8.51 -13.07 14.04
CA GLU A 193 7.41 -12.15 14.38
C GLU A 193 7.84 -11.10 15.42
N TYR A 194 7.35 -9.88 15.22
CA TYR A 194 7.49 -8.74 16.11
C TYR A 194 6.10 -8.12 16.34
N LEU A 195 5.75 -7.88 17.58
CA LEU A 195 4.52 -7.22 18.01
C LEU A 195 4.79 -5.76 18.37
#